data_5c6e19865d262072875170d76a118e3c
#
_entry.id   5c6e19865d262072875170d76a118e3c
#
_cell.length_a   1.000
_cell.length_b   1.000
_cell.length_c   1.000
_cell.angle_alpha   90.00
_cell.angle_beta   90.00
_cell.angle_gamma   90.00
#
_symmetry.space_group_name_H-M   'P 1'
#
loop_
_entity.id
_entity.type
_entity.pdbx_description
1 polymer ?
#
loop_
_entity_poly.entity_id
_entity_poly.type
_entity_poly.pdbx_seq_one_letter_code
_entity_poly.pdbx_strand_id
1 'polypeptide(L)'
;MATIHLMCGFIGFGKTTIAKELEKKINVVRLTHDEIMVERYGRNMPYDEFQSNYKKVDDFIRTEATKYIQAGKDVLLDYGFWNHAKREEYYNWAKTLTDDVVFHAVYCDINTAKQRMHIRSENDKEALLIRDDEFDVLLKQYEPWYEKDTYPVILYNTSTDQYIGKTVAVKMDRSLGCTHPKYGFIYPVNYGFVPYTISGDGEELDAYVLGIDKPMEKFVGKCIVVVHRTNDNDDKLVIVPNSINLSDNEIEQQIAFQEKWFKHILVR
;
A
#
# COMPACT_ATOMS: atom_id res chain seq x y z
N MET A 1 -20.03 0.58 -15.25
CA MET A 1 -18.97 0.25 -16.23
C MET A 1 -17.87 -0.46 -15.49
N ALA A 2 -17.08 -1.29 -16.16
CA ALA A 2 -15.94 -1.94 -15.51
C ALA A 2 -14.78 -0.96 -15.33
N THR A 3 -14.05 -1.08 -14.22
CA THR A 3 -12.95 -0.20 -13.85
C THR A 3 -11.59 -0.85 -14.15
N ILE A 4 -10.63 -0.07 -14.64
CA ILE A 4 -9.22 -0.48 -14.73
C ILE A 4 -8.44 0.17 -13.59
N HIS A 5 -7.85 -0.67 -12.74
CA HIS A 5 -6.96 -0.29 -11.64
C HIS A 5 -5.50 -0.48 -12.05
N LEU A 6 -4.67 0.54 -11.87
CA LEU A 6 -3.26 0.57 -12.27
C LEU A 6 -2.38 0.73 -11.03
N MET A 7 -1.66 -0.35 -10.60
CA MET A 7 -0.73 -0.26 -9.46
C MET A 7 0.56 0.43 -9.88
N CYS A 8 0.94 1.48 -9.16
CA CYS A 8 2.14 2.28 -9.42
C CYS A 8 3.04 2.30 -8.17
N GLY A 9 4.35 2.24 -8.36
CA GLY A 9 5.34 2.33 -7.27
C GLY A 9 6.58 1.47 -7.56
N PHE A 10 7.64 1.69 -6.79
CA PHE A 10 8.92 1.05 -7.01
C PHE A 10 9.00 -0.35 -6.37
N ILE A 11 10.12 -1.04 -6.59
CA ILE A 11 10.45 -2.35 -5.99
C ILE A 11 10.47 -2.23 -4.47
N GLY A 12 9.88 -3.20 -3.77
CA GLY A 12 9.82 -3.20 -2.31
C GLY A 12 8.78 -2.25 -1.69
N PHE A 13 8.04 -1.48 -2.50
CA PHE A 13 7.03 -0.52 -2.01
C PHE A 13 5.74 -1.18 -1.49
N GLY A 14 5.57 -2.50 -1.63
CA GLY A 14 4.39 -3.20 -1.12
C GLY A 14 3.20 -3.27 -2.08
N LYS A 15 3.38 -2.92 -3.36
CA LYS A 15 2.32 -2.95 -4.38
C LYS A 15 1.51 -4.25 -4.40
N THR A 16 2.19 -5.38 -4.47
CA THR A 16 1.54 -6.70 -4.55
C THR A 16 0.71 -7.03 -3.31
N THR A 17 1.12 -6.53 -2.13
CA THR A 17 0.32 -6.66 -0.90
C THR A 17 -0.99 -5.90 -1.03
N ILE A 18 -0.93 -4.63 -1.42
CA ILE A 18 -2.12 -3.80 -1.67
C ILE A 18 -2.98 -4.39 -2.79
N ALA A 19 -2.36 -4.87 -3.88
CA ALA A 19 -3.07 -5.48 -5.00
C ALA A 19 -3.87 -6.73 -4.57
N LYS A 20 -3.28 -7.61 -3.75
CA LYS A 20 -3.94 -8.80 -3.19
C LYS A 20 -5.09 -8.45 -2.25
N GLU A 21 -4.95 -7.37 -1.47
CA GLU A 21 -6.06 -6.88 -0.62
C GLU A 21 -7.21 -6.30 -1.46
N LEU A 22 -6.91 -5.54 -2.50
CA LEU A 22 -7.92 -5.04 -3.44
C LEU A 22 -8.63 -6.18 -4.16
N GLU A 23 -7.89 -7.20 -4.64
CA GLU A 23 -8.44 -8.39 -5.28
C GLU A 23 -9.52 -9.07 -4.42
N LYS A 24 -9.25 -9.22 -3.11
CA LYS A 24 -10.21 -9.79 -2.15
C LYS A 24 -11.40 -8.86 -1.87
N LYS A 25 -11.13 -7.55 -1.72
CA LYS A 25 -12.11 -6.57 -1.23
C LYS A 25 -13.13 -6.17 -2.30
N ILE A 26 -12.70 -6.01 -3.55
CA ILE A 26 -13.55 -5.52 -4.65
C ILE A 26 -13.76 -6.55 -5.77
N ASN A 27 -13.30 -7.79 -5.59
CA ASN A 27 -13.47 -8.90 -6.55
C ASN A 27 -12.96 -8.56 -7.96
N VAL A 28 -11.80 -7.91 -8.05
CA VAL A 28 -11.15 -7.51 -9.30
C VAL A 28 -10.28 -8.64 -9.86
N VAL A 29 -10.16 -8.74 -11.18
CA VAL A 29 -9.23 -9.69 -11.82
C VAL A 29 -7.83 -9.08 -11.80
N ARG A 30 -6.93 -9.64 -10.99
CA ARG A 30 -5.52 -9.19 -10.91
C ARG A 30 -4.70 -9.86 -11.99
N LEU A 31 -3.99 -9.06 -12.78
CA LEU A 31 -3.01 -9.50 -13.78
C LEU A 31 -1.64 -8.94 -13.39
N THR A 32 -0.71 -9.84 -13.12
CA THR A 32 0.62 -9.51 -12.59
C THR A 32 1.69 -9.84 -13.61
N HIS A 33 2.44 -8.82 -14.03
CA HIS A 33 3.50 -8.99 -15.01
C HIS A 33 4.60 -9.92 -14.48
N ASP A 34 5.08 -9.69 -13.25
CA ASP A 34 6.17 -10.46 -12.64
C ASP A 34 5.83 -11.94 -12.48
N GLU A 35 4.62 -12.28 -12.01
CA GLU A 35 4.18 -13.67 -11.83
C GLU A 35 4.14 -14.41 -13.17
N ILE A 36 3.60 -13.78 -14.24
CA ILE A 36 3.54 -14.39 -15.57
C ILE A 36 4.94 -14.53 -16.19
N MET A 37 5.83 -13.57 -15.94
CA MET A 37 7.24 -13.65 -16.38
C MET A 37 7.93 -14.86 -15.73
N VAL A 38 7.80 -15.01 -14.40
CA VAL A 38 8.41 -16.12 -13.66
C VAL A 38 7.82 -17.47 -14.08
N GLU A 39 6.50 -17.55 -14.24
CA GLU A 39 5.81 -18.77 -14.68
C GLU A 39 6.29 -19.25 -16.05
N ARG A 40 6.44 -18.33 -17.00
CA ARG A 40 6.77 -18.66 -18.39
C ARG A 40 8.25 -18.83 -18.67
N TYR A 41 9.10 -18.07 -17.98
CA TYR A 41 10.52 -17.94 -18.33
C TYR A 41 11.48 -18.16 -17.17
N GLY A 42 10.95 -18.38 -15.94
CA GLY A 42 11.75 -18.57 -14.73
C GLY A 42 12.20 -17.24 -14.08
N ARG A 43 12.70 -17.35 -12.85
CA ARG A 43 13.03 -16.18 -12.00
C ARG A 43 14.40 -15.55 -12.26
N ASN A 44 15.31 -16.27 -12.90
CA ASN A 44 16.69 -15.83 -13.16
C ASN A 44 16.94 -15.75 -14.67
N MET A 45 16.40 -14.73 -15.27
CA MET A 45 16.43 -14.53 -16.72
C MET A 45 17.56 -13.56 -17.10
N PRO A 46 18.35 -13.84 -18.15
CA PRO A 46 19.30 -12.87 -18.70
C PRO A 46 18.61 -11.56 -19.11
N TYR A 47 19.30 -10.43 -18.94
CA TYR A 47 18.71 -9.11 -19.15
C TYR A 47 18.21 -8.87 -20.59
N ASP A 48 18.93 -9.36 -21.59
CA ASP A 48 18.58 -9.29 -23.01
C ASP A 48 17.31 -10.10 -23.34
N GLU A 49 17.16 -11.28 -22.75
CA GLU A 49 15.95 -12.09 -22.87
C GLU A 49 14.78 -11.46 -22.12
N PHE A 50 15.06 -10.84 -20.96
CA PHE A 50 14.05 -10.17 -20.15
C PHE A 50 13.30 -9.11 -20.95
N GLN A 51 13.99 -8.23 -21.67
CA GLN A 51 13.37 -7.15 -22.44
C GLN A 51 12.44 -7.67 -23.55
N SER A 52 12.88 -8.72 -24.28
CA SER A 52 12.08 -9.30 -25.33
C SER A 52 10.84 -10.03 -24.81
N ASN A 53 10.97 -10.72 -23.67
CA ASN A 53 9.89 -11.46 -23.04
C ASN A 53 8.94 -10.53 -22.29
N TYR A 54 9.45 -9.44 -21.72
CA TYR A 54 8.63 -8.39 -21.12
C TYR A 54 7.54 -7.90 -22.07
N LYS A 55 7.92 -7.56 -23.31
CA LYS A 55 6.96 -7.12 -24.32
C LYS A 55 5.90 -8.16 -24.65
N LYS A 56 6.28 -9.43 -24.77
CA LYS A 56 5.32 -10.53 -25.06
C LYS A 56 4.31 -10.71 -23.93
N VAL A 57 4.76 -10.60 -22.68
CA VAL A 57 3.89 -10.68 -21.51
C VAL A 57 2.99 -9.47 -21.43
N ASP A 58 3.51 -8.27 -21.72
CA ASP A 58 2.72 -7.05 -21.76
C ASP A 58 1.58 -7.11 -22.79
N ASP A 59 1.89 -7.54 -24.01
CA ASP A 59 0.89 -7.72 -25.08
C ASP A 59 -0.18 -8.76 -24.68
N PHE A 60 0.24 -9.84 -24.03
CA PHE A 60 -0.69 -10.84 -23.50
C PHE A 60 -1.61 -10.26 -22.43
N ILE A 61 -1.05 -9.54 -21.44
CA ILE A 61 -1.85 -8.95 -20.35
C ILE A 61 -2.84 -7.91 -20.90
N ARG A 62 -2.42 -7.06 -21.82
CA ARG A 62 -3.32 -6.09 -22.47
C ARG A 62 -4.49 -6.80 -23.19
N THR A 63 -4.21 -7.93 -23.84
CA THR A 63 -5.23 -8.74 -24.52
C THR A 63 -6.21 -9.34 -23.50
N GLU A 64 -5.73 -9.94 -22.41
CA GLU A 64 -6.59 -10.51 -21.36
C GLU A 64 -7.40 -9.42 -20.62
N ALA A 65 -6.76 -8.30 -20.27
CA ALA A 65 -7.44 -7.17 -19.64
C ALA A 65 -8.60 -6.65 -20.52
N THR A 66 -8.37 -6.52 -21.82
CA THR A 66 -9.42 -6.11 -22.78
C THR A 66 -10.61 -7.06 -22.75
N LYS A 67 -10.37 -8.38 -22.76
CA LYS A 67 -11.43 -9.39 -22.69
C LYS A 67 -12.25 -9.28 -21.39
N TYR A 68 -11.57 -9.10 -20.24
CA TYR A 68 -12.25 -8.97 -18.95
C TYR A 68 -13.09 -7.70 -18.87
N ILE A 69 -12.58 -6.56 -19.33
CA ILE A 69 -13.30 -5.29 -19.36
C ILE A 69 -14.54 -5.40 -20.28
N GLN A 70 -14.40 -6.01 -21.46
CA GLN A 70 -15.54 -6.27 -22.37
C GLN A 70 -16.60 -7.20 -21.76
N ALA A 71 -16.18 -8.10 -20.88
CA ALA A 71 -17.07 -8.96 -20.10
C ALA A 71 -17.67 -8.28 -18.85
N GLY A 72 -17.42 -6.98 -18.65
CA GLY A 72 -17.96 -6.21 -17.51
C GLY A 72 -17.25 -6.48 -16.18
N LYS A 73 -16.02 -7.02 -16.19
CA LYS A 73 -15.23 -7.32 -15.00
C LYS A 73 -14.16 -6.27 -14.78
N ASP A 74 -14.01 -5.81 -13.55
CA ASP A 74 -12.91 -4.94 -13.15
C ASP A 74 -11.57 -5.66 -13.27
N VAL A 75 -10.54 -4.92 -13.68
CA VAL A 75 -9.18 -5.45 -13.86
C VAL A 75 -8.18 -4.61 -13.08
N LEU A 76 -7.25 -5.27 -12.43
CA LEU A 76 -6.11 -4.64 -11.74
C LEU A 76 -4.81 -5.10 -12.38
N LEU A 77 -4.05 -4.16 -12.93
CA LEU A 77 -2.71 -4.39 -13.45
C LEU A 77 -1.69 -4.15 -12.33
N ASP A 78 -1.14 -5.24 -11.77
CA ASP A 78 -0.11 -5.21 -10.73
C ASP A 78 1.27 -5.05 -11.38
N TYR A 79 1.58 -3.80 -11.74
CA TYR A 79 2.82 -3.36 -12.41
C TYR A 79 3.61 -2.41 -11.52
N GLY A 80 4.64 -1.78 -12.07
CA GLY A 80 5.40 -0.71 -11.41
C GLY A 80 5.05 0.69 -11.89
N PHE A 81 4.86 0.87 -13.21
CA PHE A 81 4.64 2.17 -13.87
C PHE A 81 5.58 3.27 -13.34
N TRP A 82 6.89 2.98 -13.40
CA TRP A 82 7.93 3.72 -12.66
C TRP A 82 8.11 5.17 -13.09
N ASN A 83 7.72 5.55 -14.29
CA ASN A 83 7.88 6.91 -14.79
C ASN A 83 6.60 7.46 -15.40
N HIS A 84 6.54 8.77 -15.54
CA HIS A 84 5.40 9.48 -16.06
C HIS A 84 4.98 8.99 -17.46
N ALA A 85 5.95 8.79 -18.36
CA ALA A 85 5.67 8.32 -19.74
C ALA A 85 4.94 6.96 -19.75
N LYS A 86 5.33 6.03 -18.87
CA LYS A 86 4.63 4.74 -18.73
C LYS A 86 3.24 4.89 -18.11
N ARG A 87 3.08 5.77 -17.13
CA ARG A 87 1.76 6.07 -16.55
C ARG A 87 0.82 6.67 -17.60
N GLU A 88 1.30 7.63 -18.38
CA GLU A 88 0.55 8.24 -19.48
C GLU A 88 0.17 7.23 -20.57
N GLU A 89 1.11 6.40 -21.01
CA GLU A 89 0.87 5.34 -22.01
C GLU A 89 -0.26 4.41 -21.59
N TYR A 90 -0.20 3.93 -20.35
CA TYR A 90 -1.19 2.97 -19.85
C TYR A 90 -2.53 3.62 -19.52
N TYR A 91 -2.54 4.84 -19.03
CA TYR A 91 -3.77 5.61 -18.83
C TYR A 91 -4.50 5.81 -20.15
N ASN A 92 -3.79 6.29 -21.18
CA ASN A 92 -4.37 6.51 -22.49
C ASN A 92 -4.89 5.22 -23.13
N TRP A 93 -4.14 4.13 -23.01
CA TRP A 93 -4.62 2.81 -23.45
C TRP A 93 -5.86 2.36 -22.69
N ALA A 94 -5.87 2.45 -21.36
CA ALA A 94 -7.00 2.06 -20.53
C ALA A 94 -8.26 2.86 -20.85
N LYS A 95 -8.12 4.17 -21.12
CA LYS A 95 -9.20 5.06 -21.55
C LYS A 95 -9.82 4.69 -22.89
N THR A 96 -9.15 3.91 -23.73
CA THR A 96 -9.78 3.35 -24.94
C THR A 96 -10.76 2.22 -24.65
N LEU A 97 -10.70 1.63 -23.45
CA LEU A 97 -11.51 0.48 -23.04
C LEU A 97 -12.65 0.85 -22.08
N THR A 98 -12.42 1.85 -21.21
CA THR A 98 -13.39 2.30 -20.20
C THR A 98 -13.11 3.75 -19.78
N ASP A 99 -14.16 4.45 -19.32
CA ASP A 99 -14.01 5.77 -18.72
C ASP A 99 -13.53 5.72 -17.27
N ASP A 100 -13.65 4.57 -16.60
CA ASP A 100 -13.30 4.38 -15.21
C ASP A 100 -11.88 3.81 -15.08
N VAL A 101 -10.89 4.69 -14.97
CA VAL A 101 -9.49 4.36 -14.78
C VAL A 101 -8.96 5.03 -13.53
N VAL A 102 -8.33 4.29 -12.62
CA VAL A 102 -7.76 4.79 -11.37
C VAL A 102 -6.37 4.21 -11.11
N PHE A 103 -5.44 5.07 -10.73
CA PHE A 103 -4.13 4.65 -10.23
C PHE A 103 -4.17 4.37 -8.73
N HIS A 104 -3.39 3.38 -8.31
CA HIS A 104 -3.05 3.10 -6.93
C HIS A 104 -1.54 3.32 -6.80
N ALA A 105 -1.16 4.52 -6.36
CA ALA A 105 0.24 4.90 -6.23
C ALA A 105 0.74 4.55 -4.82
N VAL A 106 1.69 3.62 -4.76
CA VAL A 106 2.25 3.09 -3.53
C VAL A 106 3.63 3.70 -3.30
N TYR A 107 3.80 4.34 -2.17
CA TYR A 107 5.05 4.91 -1.70
C TYR A 107 5.61 4.12 -0.52
N CYS A 108 6.93 4.07 -0.42
CA CYS A 108 7.67 3.56 0.73
C CYS A 108 9.02 4.27 0.81
N ASP A 109 9.57 4.47 2.00
CA ASP A 109 10.95 4.94 2.11
C ASP A 109 11.93 3.91 1.53
N ILE A 110 13.00 4.41 0.92
CA ILE A 110 13.94 3.58 0.14
C ILE A 110 14.66 2.55 1.01
N ASN A 111 14.97 2.85 2.26
CA ASN A 111 15.67 1.91 3.14
C ASN A 111 14.76 0.74 3.49
N THR A 112 13.50 1.01 3.85
CA THR A 112 12.48 -0.02 4.09
C THR A 112 12.25 -0.86 2.82
N ALA A 113 12.15 -0.23 1.66
CA ALA A 113 11.98 -0.90 0.38
C ALA A 113 13.15 -1.86 0.07
N LYS A 114 14.39 -1.41 0.29
CA LYS A 114 15.60 -2.23 0.08
C LYS A 114 15.65 -3.41 1.04
N GLN A 115 15.31 -3.22 2.32
CA GLN A 115 15.21 -4.32 3.29
C GLN A 115 14.16 -5.36 2.89
N ARG A 116 12.97 -4.92 2.44
CA ARG A 116 11.91 -5.81 1.95
C ARG A 116 12.34 -6.60 0.72
N MET A 117 13.05 -5.96 -0.21
CA MET A 117 13.61 -6.61 -1.39
C MET A 117 14.58 -7.74 -1.00
N HIS A 118 15.49 -7.51 -0.04
CA HIS A 118 16.39 -8.55 0.48
C HIS A 118 15.63 -9.73 1.07
N ILE A 119 14.72 -9.46 2.00
CA ILE A 119 13.91 -10.50 2.66
C ILE A 119 13.13 -11.31 1.64
N ARG A 120 12.54 -10.65 0.63
CA ARG A 120 11.80 -11.31 -0.44
C ARG A 120 12.71 -12.17 -1.31
N SER A 121 13.89 -11.69 -1.68
CA SER A 121 14.84 -12.42 -2.51
C SER A 121 15.34 -13.73 -1.85
N GLU A 122 15.42 -13.77 -0.51
CA GLU A 122 15.82 -14.93 0.27
C GLU A 122 14.67 -15.94 0.47
N ASN A 123 13.46 -15.45 0.72
CA ASN A 123 12.34 -16.27 1.20
C ASN A 123 11.32 -16.63 0.11
N ASP A 124 11.18 -15.82 -0.94
CA ASP A 124 10.19 -16.00 -2.00
C ASP A 124 10.84 -16.54 -3.27
N LYS A 125 10.67 -17.83 -3.51
CA LYS A 125 11.21 -18.50 -4.72
C LYS A 125 10.43 -18.22 -6.00
N GLU A 126 9.27 -17.62 -5.88
CA GLU A 126 8.39 -17.27 -7.02
C GLU A 126 8.58 -15.82 -7.47
N ALA A 127 9.30 -15.00 -6.68
CA ALA A 127 9.62 -13.63 -7.05
C ALA A 127 10.80 -13.53 -8.02
N LEU A 128 10.81 -12.51 -8.87
CA LEU A 128 11.99 -12.12 -9.64
C LEU A 128 13.16 -11.82 -8.69
N LEU A 129 14.33 -12.33 -9.02
CA LEU A 129 15.54 -12.08 -8.25
C LEU A 129 16.12 -10.72 -8.66
N ILE A 130 16.28 -9.82 -7.70
CA ILE A 130 16.87 -8.48 -7.88
C ILE A 130 18.03 -8.34 -6.91
N ARG A 131 19.20 -7.99 -7.42
CA ARG A 131 20.41 -7.75 -6.64
C ARG A 131 20.48 -6.29 -6.20
N ASP A 132 21.32 -6.01 -5.20
CA ASP A 132 21.49 -4.67 -4.64
C ASP A 132 21.96 -3.63 -5.66
N ASP A 133 22.95 -4.01 -6.46
CA ASP A 133 23.48 -3.16 -7.52
C ASP A 133 22.42 -2.87 -8.60
N GLU A 134 21.57 -3.84 -8.89
CA GLU A 134 20.43 -3.68 -9.80
C GLU A 134 19.37 -2.74 -9.22
N PHE A 135 19.06 -2.87 -7.93
CA PHE A 135 18.10 -2.00 -7.25
C PHE A 135 18.48 -0.52 -7.38
N ASP A 136 19.74 -0.18 -7.11
CA ASP A 136 20.23 1.20 -7.15
C ASP A 136 20.27 1.77 -8.59
N VAL A 137 20.50 0.90 -9.60
CA VAL A 137 20.41 1.28 -11.03
C VAL A 137 18.95 1.53 -11.45
N LEU A 138 18.05 0.63 -11.04
CA LEU A 138 16.63 0.73 -11.36
C LEU A 138 15.96 1.90 -10.65
N LEU A 139 16.41 2.23 -9.42
CA LEU A 139 15.88 3.38 -8.66
C LEU A 139 16.07 4.70 -9.41
N LYS A 140 17.12 4.85 -10.21
CA LYS A 140 17.35 6.05 -11.04
C LYS A 140 16.31 6.23 -12.15
N GLN A 141 15.57 5.17 -12.49
CA GLN A 141 14.51 5.20 -13.50
C GLN A 141 13.13 5.44 -12.87
N TYR A 142 13.05 5.44 -11.54
CA TYR A 142 11.82 5.67 -10.81
C TYR A 142 11.55 7.17 -10.67
N GLU A 143 10.39 7.59 -11.13
CA GLU A 143 9.85 8.93 -10.94
C GLU A 143 8.65 8.82 -9.99
N PRO A 144 8.74 9.39 -8.76
CA PRO A 144 7.63 9.42 -7.82
C PRO A 144 6.37 10.03 -8.44
N TRP A 145 5.22 9.71 -7.88
CA TRP A 145 3.97 10.40 -8.24
C TRP A 145 4.08 11.88 -7.84
N TYR A 146 3.77 12.80 -8.76
CA TYR A 146 3.89 14.23 -8.53
C TYR A 146 2.90 15.03 -9.41
N GLU A 147 2.95 16.36 -9.33
CA GLU A 147 1.99 17.29 -9.94
C GLU A 147 1.72 17.09 -11.44
N LYS A 148 2.62 16.49 -12.18
CA LYS A 148 2.42 16.17 -13.61
C LYS A 148 1.42 15.03 -13.82
N ASP A 149 1.24 14.16 -12.84
CA ASP A 149 0.34 13.03 -12.90
C ASP A 149 -1.06 13.47 -12.46
N THR A 150 -1.82 14.05 -13.37
CA THR A 150 -3.17 14.61 -13.13
C THR A 150 -4.28 13.57 -13.22
N TYR A 151 -3.95 12.29 -13.18
CA TYR A 151 -4.88 11.18 -13.27
C TYR A 151 -5.59 10.92 -11.94
N PRO A 152 -6.79 10.30 -11.95
CA PRO A 152 -7.42 9.81 -10.71
C PRO A 152 -6.47 8.86 -9.98
N VAL A 153 -6.16 9.14 -8.71
CA VAL A 153 -5.20 8.39 -7.91
C VAL A 153 -5.66 8.19 -6.47
N ILE A 154 -5.33 7.00 -5.94
CA ILE A 154 -5.39 6.67 -4.53
C ILE A 154 -3.94 6.47 -4.06
N LEU A 155 -3.53 7.18 -3.01
CA LEU A 155 -2.17 7.14 -2.49
C LEU A 155 -2.08 6.18 -1.29
N TYR A 156 -1.00 5.40 -1.23
CA TYR A 156 -0.70 4.48 -0.13
C TYR A 156 0.74 4.72 0.35
N ASN A 157 0.92 4.92 1.64
CA ASN A 157 2.25 4.97 2.25
C ASN A 157 2.50 3.69 3.05
N THR A 158 3.31 2.78 2.54
CA THR A 158 3.59 1.49 3.18
C THR A 158 4.83 1.51 4.06
N SER A 159 5.47 2.65 4.30
CA SER A 159 6.60 2.77 5.24
C SER A 159 6.20 2.32 6.64
N THR A 160 4.95 2.52 7.00
CA THR A 160 4.34 2.19 8.29
C THR A 160 4.10 0.70 8.50
N ASP A 161 3.96 -0.12 7.44
CA ASP A 161 3.71 -1.57 7.55
C ASP A 161 4.82 -2.31 8.29
N GLN A 162 6.03 -1.75 8.33
CA GLN A 162 7.14 -2.31 9.09
C GLN A 162 6.86 -2.48 10.59
N TYR A 163 5.88 -1.75 11.13
CA TYR A 163 5.49 -1.84 12.55
C TYR A 163 4.56 -3.02 12.85
N ILE A 164 3.91 -3.59 11.84
CA ILE A 164 3.00 -4.73 12.02
C ILE A 164 3.73 -5.90 12.68
N GLY A 165 3.16 -6.42 13.75
CA GLY A 165 3.71 -7.50 14.55
C GLY A 165 4.78 -7.09 15.57
N LYS A 166 5.29 -5.85 15.50
CA LYS A 166 6.33 -5.35 16.41
C LYS A 166 5.75 -4.74 17.68
N THR A 167 6.58 -4.70 18.71
CA THR A 167 6.28 -3.95 19.94
C THR A 167 6.63 -2.48 19.73
N VAL A 168 5.66 -1.61 19.97
CA VAL A 168 5.76 -0.16 19.74
C VAL A 168 5.45 0.59 21.03
N ALA A 169 6.22 1.63 21.32
CA ALA A 169 5.97 2.57 22.42
C ALA A 169 5.20 3.78 21.89
N VAL A 170 4.07 4.11 22.51
CA VAL A 170 3.21 5.25 22.17
C VAL A 170 3.20 6.23 23.32
N LYS A 171 3.36 7.52 23.02
CA LYS A 171 3.13 8.64 23.94
C LYS A 171 1.78 9.24 23.61
N MET A 172 0.88 9.31 24.61
CA MET A 172 -0.46 9.86 24.39
C MET A 172 -0.40 11.39 24.37
N ASP A 173 -1.07 11.95 23.42
CA ASP A 173 -1.40 13.39 23.40
C ASP A 173 -2.92 13.60 23.58
N ARG A 174 -3.71 12.52 23.38
CA ARG A 174 -5.16 12.45 23.58
C ARG A 174 -5.53 11.17 24.34
N SER A 175 -5.50 11.23 25.63
CA SER A 175 -5.92 10.09 26.46
C SER A 175 -7.42 9.83 26.35
N LEU A 176 -7.83 8.58 26.58
CA LEU A 176 -9.23 8.18 26.63
C LEU A 176 -10.05 9.15 27.51
N GLY A 177 -11.17 9.62 26.98
CA GLY A 177 -12.08 10.55 27.66
C GLY A 177 -11.72 12.03 27.49
N CYS A 178 -10.57 12.40 26.88
CA CYS A 178 -10.27 13.80 26.61
C CYS A 178 -11.08 14.35 25.42
N THR A 179 -11.28 15.66 25.40
CA THR A 179 -11.99 16.37 24.33
C THR A 179 -11.03 16.88 23.28
N HIS A 180 -11.36 16.68 22.01
CA HIS A 180 -10.59 17.25 20.91
C HIS A 180 -10.63 18.78 20.92
N PRO A 181 -9.47 19.50 20.94
CA PRO A 181 -9.43 20.95 21.19
C PRO A 181 -10.13 21.78 20.13
N LYS A 182 -10.17 21.30 18.87
CA LYS A 182 -10.76 22.04 17.74
C LYS A 182 -12.18 21.58 17.41
N TYR A 183 -12.45 20.28 17.47
CA TYR A 183 -13.71 19.71 16.98
C TYR A 183 -14.68 19.29 18.08
N GLY A 184 -14.26 19.29 19.35
CA GLY A 184 -15.12 19.09 20.53
C GLY A 184 -15.63 17.66 20.77
N PHE A 185 -15.25 16.66 19.95
CA PHE A 185 -15.61 15.29 20.23
C PHE A 185 -14.72 14.67 21.33
N ILE A 186 -15.22 13.64 22.00
CA ILE A 186 -14.49 12.92 23.04
C ILE A 186 -13.77 11.73 22.41
N TYR A 187 -12.51 11.52 22.77
CA TYR A 187 -11.74 10.34 22.38
C TYR A 187 -12.23 9.11 23.17
N PRO A 188 -12.85 8.11 22.49
CA PRO A 188 -13.34 6.91 23.14
C PRO A 188 -12.22 5.89 23.40
N VAL A 189 -11.02 6.15 22.90
CA VAL A 189 -9.80 5.33 23.05
C VAL A 189 -8.61 6.22 23.37
N ASN A 190 -7.52 5.63 23.85
CA ASN A 190 -6.26 6.35 23.96
C ASN A 190 -5.68 6.57 22.56
N TYR A 191 -5.19 7.78 22.31
CA TYR A 191 -4.61 8.19 21.05
C TYR A 191 -3.33 8.98 21.30
N GLY A 192 -2.33 8.79 20.47
CA GLY A 192 -1.05 9.47 20.59
C GLY A 192 -0.16 9.18 19.40
N PHE A 193 1.13 9.25 19.59
CA PHE A 193 2.10 9.12 18.52
C PHE A 193 3.28 8.25 18.95
N VAL A 194 4.02 7.75 17.96
CA VAL A 194 5.26 6.99 18.14
C VAL A 194 6.44 7.97 18.14
N PRO A 195 7.12 8.20 19.25
CA PRO A 195 8.22 9.18 19.31
C PRO A 195 9.35 8.86 18.34
N TYR A 196 9.97 9.92 17.79
CA TYR A 196 11.10 9.84 16.87
C TYR A 196 10.77 9.19 15.52
N THR A 197 9.52 9.20 15.09
CA THR A 197 9.07 8.81 13.75
C THR A 197 8.70 10.03 12.92
N ILE A 198 8.55 9.84 11.61
CA ILE A 198 8.02 10.85 10.70
C ILE A 198 6.96 10.16 9.84
N SER A 199 5.75 10.70 9.84
CA SER A 199 4.63 10.29 8.98
C SER A 199 4.65 11.05 7.65
N GLY A 200 3.72 10.71 6.75
CA GLY A 200 3.63 11.31 5.44
C GLY A 200 3.28 12.81 5.45
N ASP A 201 2.68 13.31 6.52
CA ASP A 201 2.36 14.73 6.74
C ASP A 201 3.51 15.53 7.37
N GLY A 202 4.61 14.86 7.74
CA GLY A 202 5.81 15.44 8.36
C GLY A 202 5.78 15.48 9.88
N GLU A 203 4.66 15.08 10.50
CA GLU A 203 4.54 14.96 11.96
C GLU A 203 4.96 13.54 12.42
N GLU A 204 4.94 13.27 13.72
CA GLU A 204 5.19 11.95 14.28
C GLU A 204 4.05 10.99 13.93
N LEU A 205 4.37 9.71 13.72
CA LEU A 205 3.41 8.69 13.32
C LEU A 205 2.37 8.43 14.41
N ASP A 206 1.13 8.72 14.12
CA ASP A 206 -0.01 8.58 15.01
C ASP A 206 -0.37 7.12 15.31
N ALA A 207 -0.93 6.88 16.49
CA ALA A 207 -1.35 5.55 16.91
C ALA A 207 -2.62 5.57 17.78
N TYR A 208 -3.55 4.67 17.47
CA TYR A 208 -4.62 4.26 18.35
C TYR A 208 -4.13 3.19 19.31
N VAL A 209 -4.42 3.34 20.61
CA VAL A 209 -4.19 2.29 21.61
C VAL A 209 -5.54 1.72 22.02
N LEU A 210 -5.81 0.49 21.54
CA LEU A 210 -7.08 -0.21 21.76
C LEU A 210 -6.96 -1.30 22.82
N GLY A 211 -8.11 -1.69 23.41
CA GLY A 211 -8.15 -2.72 24.44
C GLY A 211 -7.69 -2.24 25.82
N ILE A 212 -7.63 -0.93 26.03
CA ILE A 212 -7.33 -0.27 27.31
C ILE A 212 -8.50 0.66 27.67
N ASP A 213 -9.14 0.40 28.78
CA ASP A 213 -10.36 1.06 29.28
C ASP A 213 -10.11 2.23 30.27
N LYS A 214 -8.86 2.65 30.41
CA LYS A 214 -8.45 3.76 31.28
C LYS A 214 -7.52 4.74 30.55
N PRO A 215 -7.52 6.02 30.93
CA PRO A 215 -6.58 7.00 30.42
C PRO A 215 -5.13 6.61 30.71
N MET A 216 -4.24 6.80 29.73
CA MET A 216 -2.81 6.51 29.84
C MET A 216 -2.00 7.71 29.35
N GLU A 217 -0.79 7.89 29.89
CA GLU A 217 0.20 8.85 29.36
C GLU A 217 1.15 8.20 28.35
N LYS A 218 1.46 6.93 28.55
CA LYS A 218 2.34 6.13 27.70
C LYS A 218 1.84 4.69 27.68
N PHE A 219 2.08 4.01 26.56
CA PHE A 219 1.76 2.60 26.42
C PHE A 219 2.83 1.89 25.58
N VAL A 220 3.10 0.63 25.89
CA VAL A 220 3.95 -0.24 25.08
C VAL A 220 3.15 -1.50 24.76
N GLY A 221 2.93 -1.75 23.48
CA GLY A 221 2.12 -2.88 23.03
C GLY A 221 2.47 -3.32 21.62
N LYS A 222 1.73 -4.30 21.12
CA LYS A 222 1.93 -4.87 19.79
C LYS A 222 1.14 -4.07 18.76
N CYS A 223 1.79 -3.69 17.68
CA CYS A 223 1.11 -3.19 16.49
C CYS A 223 0.45 -4.36 15.75
N ILE A 224 -0.86 -4.32 15.58
CA ILE A 224 -1.63 -5.39 14.92
C ILE A 224 -2.17 -4.99 13.55
N VAL A 225 -2.29 -3.69 13.29
CA VAL A 225 -2.85 -3.13 12.05
C VAL A 225 -2.22 -1.77 11.78
N VAL A 226 -2.07 -1.44 10.51
CA VAL A 226 -1.90 -0.08 10.00
C VAL A 226 -3.19 0.37 9.33
N VAL A 227 -3.68 1.54 9.69
CA VAL A 227 -4.79 2.23 9.02
C VAL A 227 -4.18 3.12 7.94
N HIS A 228 -4.26 2.68 6.67
CA HIS A 228 -3.84 3.48 5.53
C HIS A 228 -4.99 4.37 5.07
N ARG A 229 -4.87 5.67 5.21
CA ARG A 229 -5.80 6.62 4.63
C ARG A 229 -5.54 6.76 3.13
N THR A 230 -6.57 6.53 2.31
CA THR A 230 -6.45 6.54 0.85
C THR A 230 -6.76 7.90 0.22
N ASN A 231 -7.23 8.86 1.01
CA ASN A 231 -7.51 10.23 0.61
C ASN A 231 -6.82 11.28 1.50
N ASP A 232 -5.84 10.83 2.28
CA ASP A 232 -5.01 11.64 3.17
C ASP A 232 -3.63 10.96 3.28
N ASN A 233 -2.59 11.68 3.68
CA ASN A 233 -1.21 11.15 3.79
C ASN A 233 -0.81 10.96 5.27
N ASP A 234 -1.74 10.53 6.10
CA ASP A 234 -1.61 10.43 7.55
C ASP A 234 -2.07 9.06 8.04
N ASP A 235 -1.18 8.06 7.87
CA ASP A 235 -1.40 6.69 8.34
C ASP A 235 -1.36 6.61 9.87
N LYS A 236 -2.07 5.61 10.43
CA LYS A 236 -2.10 5.41 11.87
C LYS A 236 -1.87 3.96 12.26
N LEU A 237 -1.15 3.74 13.35
CA LEU A 237 -0.98 2.40 13.90
C LEU A 237 -2.13 2.04 14.83
N VAL A 238 -2.44 0.74 14.91
CA VAL A 238 -3.33 0.18 15.95
C VAL A 238 -2.48 -0.68 16.88
N ILE A 239 -2.31 -0.21 18.09
CA ILE A 239 -1.51 -0.83 19.14
C ILE A 239 -2.42 -1.43 20.21
N VAL A 240 -2.15 -2.67 20.61
CA VAL A 240 -2.91 -3.41 21.61
C VAL A 240 -2.00 -4.07 22.64
N PRO A 241 -2.50 -4.43 23.83
CA PRO A 241 -1.81 -5.36 24.73
C PRO A 241 -1.50 -6.69 24.02
N ASN A 242 -0.35 -7.31 24.33
CA ASN A 242 0.09 -8.56 23.68
C ASN A 242 -0.92 -9.72 23.79
N SER A 243 -1.80 -9.68 24.80
CA SER A 243 -2.84 -10.69 25.02
C SER A 243 -4.13 -10.45 24.23
N ILE A 244 -4.25 -9.32 23.55
CA ILE A 244 -5.47 -8.94 22.83
C ILE A 244 -5.26 -9.14 21.32
N ASN A 245 -6.25 -9.73 20.68
CA ASN A 245 -6.39 -9.78 19.24
C ASN A 245 -7.78 -9.26 18.89
N LEU A 246 -7.86 -8.28 17.97
CA LEU A 246 -9.10 -7.66 17.52
C LEU A 246 -9.33 -7.99 16.05
N SER A 247 -10.57 -8.28 15.69
CA SER A 247 -11.01 -8.38 14.29
C SER A 247 -11.07 -6.99 13.65
N ASP A 248 -11.09 -6.94 12.32
CA ASP A 248 -11.22 -5.68 11.59
C ASP A 248 -12.49 -4.93 11.97
N ASN A 249 -13.62 -5.62 12.16
CA ASN A 249 -14.86 -5.02 12.62
C ASN A 249 -14.75 -4.36 14.00
N GLU A 250 -14.07 -5.00 14.95
CA GLU A 250 -13.84 -4.44 16.28
C GLU A 250 -12.94 -3.22 16.25
N ILE A 251 -11.93 -3.22 15.36
CA ILE A 251 -11.05 -2.07 15.13
C ILE A 251 -11.85 -0.93 14.51
N GLU A 252 -12.55 -1.19 13.41
CA GLU A 252 -13.35 -0.18 12.69
C GLU A 252 -14.37 0.51 13.63
N GLN A 253 -15.05 -0.24 14.48
CA GLN A 253 -16.00 0.33 15.46
C GLN A 253 -15.31 1.28 16.44
N GLN A 254 -14.11 0.95 16.90
CA GLN A 254 -13.38 1.75 17.90
C GLN A 254 -12.73 3.00 17.30
N ILE A 255 -12.30 2.96 16.04
CA ILE A 255 -11.66 4.11 15.37
C ILE A 255 -12.65 4.98 14.57
N ALA A 256 -13.90 4.54 14.37
CA ALA A 256 -14.92 5.22 13.57
C ALA A 256 -15.20 6.67 14.02
N PHE A 257 -14.93 7.02 15.27
CA PHE A 257 -15.13 8.39 15.77
C PHE A 257 -14.30 9.41 14.98
N GLN A 258 -13.13 9.01 14.46
CA GLN A 258 -12.21 9.81 13.66
C GLN A 258 -12.17 9.33 12.20
N GLU A 259 -12.04 8.03 11.95
CA GLU A 259 -11.81 7.50 10.60
C GLU A 259 -13.06 7.51 9.69
N LYS A 260 -14.27 7.67 10.22
CA LYS A 260 -15.49 7.85 9.40
C LYS A 260 -15.45 9.04 8.42
N TRP A 261 -14.53 9.97 8.60
CA TRP A 261 -14.34 11.13 7.73
C TRP A 261 -13.33 10.89 6.60
N PHE A 262 -12.61 9.75 6.67
CA PHE A 262 -11.55 9.39 5.73
C PHE A 262 -11.88 8.07 5.01
N LYS A 263 -11.39 7.97 3.78
CA LYS A 263 -11.36 6.67 3.11
C LYS A 263 -10.09 5.96 3.54
N HIS A 264 -10.20 4.74 4.04
CA HIS A 264 -9.04 3.99 4.52
C HIS A 264 -9.19 2.48 4.30
N ILE A 265 -8.07 1.78 4.44
CA ILE A 265 -7.98 0.31 4.48
C ILE A 265 -7.19 -0.09 5.73
N LEU A 266 -7.47 -1.28 6.25
CA LEU A 266 -6.71 -1.91 7.33
C LEU A 266 -5.72 -2.91 6.73
N VAL A 267 -4.42 -2.80 7.08
CA VAL A 267 -3.35 -3.70 6.66
C VAL A 267 -2.79 -4.45 7.87
N ARG A 268 -2.64 -5.80 7.74
CA ARG A 268 -2.16 -6.71 8.79
C ARG A 268 -0.84 -7.35 8.40
#